data_172cdd8b93c84f683b6d5d4b521ca202
#
_entry.id   172cdd8b93c84f683b6d5d4b521ca202
#
_cell.length_a   1.000
_cell.length_b   1.000
_cell.length_c   1.000
_cell.angle_alpha   90.00
_cell.angle_beta   90.00
_cell.angle_gamma   90.00
#
_symmetry.space_group_name_H-M   'P 1'
#
loop_
_entity.id
_entity.type
_entity.pdbx_description
1 polymer ?
#
loop_
_entity_poly.entity_id
_entity_poly.type
_entity_poly.pdbx_seq_one_letter_code
_entity_poly.pdbx_strand_id
1 'polypeptide(L)'
;MRARMALKYAGVEVEHREIELRNKPQSMLLVSPKGTVPVLCLGDGLVLDQSLEIMYWALGQCDPDGWTLVDEVNAHDWVETNDGPFKTLLDQYKYPNRYPDLQQQEVLAKAIDLMLYPIEVSLQKS
;
A
#
# COMPACT_ATOMS: atom_id res chain seq x y z
N MET A 1 -0.62 -5.93 1.28
CA MET A 1 -2.06 -6.17 1.13
C MET A 1 -2.61 -5.56 -0.16
N ARG A 2 -2.49 -4.23 -0.42
CA ARG A 2 -3.08 -3.54 -1.60
C ARG A 2 -2.68 -4.15 -2.96
N ALA A 3 -1.42 -4.51 -3.18
CA ALA A 3 -0.98 -5.16 -4.42
C ALA A 3 -1.74 -6.47 -4.71
N ARG A 4 -1.91 -7.33 -3.69
CA ARG A 4 -2.67 -8.60 -3.82
C ARG A 4 -4.14 -8.36 -4.11
N MET A 5 -4.74 -7.32 -3.49
CA MET A 5 -6.13 -6.95 -3.75
C MET A 5 -6.31 -6.48 -5.20
N ALA A 6 -5.41 -5.63 -5.70
CA ALA A 6 -5.46 -5.15 -7.07
C ALA A 6 -5.29 -6.27 -8.10
N LEU A 7 -4.33 -7.19 -7.91
CA LEU A 7 -4.15 -8.37 -8.76
C LEU A 7 -5.41 -9.24 -8.78
N LYS A 8 -6.00 -9.48 -7.62
CA LYS A 8 -7.23 -10.28 -7.50
C LYS A 8 -8.41 -9.59 -8.18
N TYR A 9 -8.57 -8.29 -7.98
CA TYR A 9 -9.62 -7.47 -8.59
C TYR A 9 -9.51 -7.45 -10.13
N ALA A 10 -8.30 -7.25 -10.65
CA ALA A 10 -8.03 -7.26 -12.07
C ALA A 10 -8.07 -8.66 -12.71
N GLY A 11 -8.32 -9.72 -11.93
CA GLY A 11 -8.37 -11.10 -12.45
C GLY A 11 -7.02 -11.64 -12.90
N VAL A 12 -5.91 -11.03 -12.47
CA VAL A 12 -4.56 -11.47 -12.83
C VAL A 12 -4.18 -12.69 -12.00
N GLU A 13 -3.93 -13.80 -12.68
CA GLU A 13 -3.44 -15.02 -12.03
C GLU A 13 -1.94 -14.91 -11.76
N VAL A 14 -1.54 -15.18 -10.52
CA VAL A 14 -0.14 -15.16 -10.09
C VAL A 14 0.19 -16.39 -9.25
N GLU A 15 1.42 -16.88 -9.39
CA GLU A 15 1.98 -17.84 -8.45
C GLU A 15 2.38 -17.08 -7.17
N HIS A 16 1.66 -17.34 -6.09
CA HIS A 16 1.90 -16.67 -4.82
C HIS A 16 2.90 -17.43 -3.95
N ARG A 17 4.05 -16.82 -3.69
CA ARG A 17 5.10 -17.35 -2.84
C ARG A 17 5.18 -16.57 -1.54
N GLU A 18 4.81 -17.18 -0.42
CA GLU A 18 5.02 -16.61 0.91
C GLU A 18 6.49 -16.72 1.30
N ILE A 19 6.97 -15.70 2.00
CA ILE A 19 8.34 -15.66 2.50
C ILE A 19 8.39 -15.23 3.97
N GLU A 20 9.44 -15.67 4.67
CA GLU A 20 9.78 -15.14 5.98
C GLU A 20 10.70 -13.92 5.83
N LEU A 21 10.27 -12.75 6.32
CA LEU A 21 11.05 -11.50 6.21
C LEU A 21 12.42 -11.58 6.91
N ARG A 22 12.55 -12.46 7.91
CA ARG A 22 13.82 -12.67 8.64
C ARG A 22 14.76 -13.63 7.91
N ASN A 23 14.21 -14.44 6.99
CA ASN A 23 14.96 -15.44 6.24
C ASN A 23 14.54 -15.39 4.75
N LYS A 24 14.95 -14.30 4.08
CA LYS A 24 14.57 -14.05 2.69
C LYS A 24 15.23 -15.03 1.74
N PRO A 25 14.49 -15.68 0.82
CA PRO A 25 15.06 -16.56 -0.18
C PRO A 25 16.07 -15.83 -1.09
N GLN A 26 17.17 -16.47 -1.42
CA GLN A 26 18.18 -15.89 -2.31
C GLN A 26 17.60 -15.58 -3.69
N SER A 27 16.68 -16.39 -4.19
CA SER A 27 15.97 -16.14 -5.45
C SER A 27 15.21 -14.81 -5.45
N MET A 28 14.62 -14.42 -4.33
CA MET A 28 13.98 -13.10 -4.18
C MET A 28 15.02 -11.98 -4.20
N LEU A 29 16.13 -12.13 -3.50
CA LEU A 29 17.17 -11.11 -3.41
C LEU A 29 17.90 -10.88 -4.75
N LEU A 30 17.94 -11.90 -5.62
CA LEU A 30 18.48 -11.78 -6.96
C LEU A 30 17.61 -10.92 -7.88
N VAL A 31 16.29 -10.98 -7.73
CA VAL A 31 15.35 -10.19 -8.55
C VAL A 31 15.02 -8.83 -7.95
N SER A 32 15.07 -8.71 -6.63
CA SER A 32 14.88 -7.45 -5.91
C SER A 32 15.89 -7.32 -4.76
N PRO A 33 17.05 -6.71 -5.02
CA PRO A 33 18.12 -6.54 -4.01
C PRO A 33 17.70 -5.76 -2.77
N LYS A 34 16.69 -4.88 -2.87
CA LYS A 34 16.08 -4.20 -1.71
C LYS A 34 15.57 -5.20 -0.66
N GLY A 35 15.16 -6.41 -1.07
CA GLY A 35 14.60 -7.42 -0.19
C GLY A 35 13.34 -6.97 0.55
N THR A 36 12.57 -6.06 -0.02
CA THR A 36 11.27 -5.60 0.50
C THR A 36 10.13 -6.36 -0.18
N VAL A 37 8.98 -6.43 0.46
CA VAL A 37 7.77 -7.01 -0.09
C VAL A 37 6.69 -5.92 -0.29
N PRO A 38 5.86 -6.03 -1.32
CA PRO A 38 5.75 -7.12 -2.31
C PRO A 38 6.80 -7.01 -3.44
N VAL A 39 7.03 -8.11 -4.14
CA VAL A 39 7.76 -8.17 -5.41
C VAL A 39 6.92 -8.96 -6.40
N LEU A 40 6.71 -8.43 -7.60
CA LEU A 40 6.04 -9.10 -8.71
C LEU A 40 7.03 -9.27 -9.86
N CYS A 41 7.26 -10.51 -10.28
CA CYS A 41 8.06 -10.83 -11.46
C CYS A 41 7.13 -11.14 -12.63
N LEU A 42 7.30 -10.46 -13.74
CA LEU A 42 6.54 -10.68 -14.95
C LEU A 42 7.27 -11.64 -15.91
N GLY A 43 6.52 -12.26 -16.82
CA GLY A 43 7.06 -13.26 -17.74
C GLY A 43 8.10 -12.72 -18.73
N ASP A 44 8.13 -11.41 -18.96
CA ASP A 44 9.09 -10.70 -19.81
C ASP A 44 10.39 -10.30 -19.07
N GLY A 45 10.49 -10.64 -17.78
CA GLY A 45 11.62 -10.33 -16.92
C GLY A 45 11.50 -8.97 -16.20
N LEU A 46 10.44 -8.21 -16.41
CA LEU A 46 10.16 -7.00 -15.65
C LEU A 46 9.87 -7.35 -14.18
N VAL A 47 10.44 -6.59 -13.26
CA VAL A 47 10.24 -6.74 -11.82
C VAL A 47 9.66 -5.47 -11.26
N LEU A 48 8.50 -5.59 -10.58
CA LEU A 48 7.86 -4.50 -9.85
C LEU A 48 8.02 -4.76 -8.34
N ASP A 49 8.66 -3.85 -7.63
CA ASP A 49 8.97 -4.02 -6.20
C ASP A 49 8.32 -2.96 -5.30
N GLN A 50 7.40 -2.18 -5.86
CA GLN A 50 6.57 -1.22 -5.14
C GLN A 50 5.10 -1.64 -5.20
N SER A 51 4.43 -1.65 -4.05
CA SER A 51 3.03 -2.07 -4.00
C SER A 51 2.09 -1.21 -4.84
N LEU A 52 2.40 0.08 -5.00
CA LEU A 52 1.62 1.01 -5.81
C LEU A 52 1.82 0.75 -7.31
N GLU A 53 3.06 0.50 -7.74
CA GLU A 53 3.38 0.12 -9.13
C GLU A 53 2.67 -1.17 -9.53
N ILE A 54 2.69 -2.19 -8.65
CA ILE A 54 1.96 -3.44 -8.89
C ILE A 54 0.45 -3.19 -9.01
N MET A 55 -0.09 -2.32 -8.18
CA MET A 55 -1.51 -1.95 -8.22
C MET A 55 -1.88 -1.29 -9.55
N TYR A 56 -1.12 -0.28 -9.99
CA TYR A 56 -1.37 0.39 -11.27
C TYR A 56 -1.15 -0.54 -12.46
N TRP A 57 -0.12 -1.39 -12.41
CA TRP A 57 0.09 -2.40 -13.44
C TRP A 57 -1.10 -3.36 -13.55
N ALA A 58 -1.61 -3.87 -12.43
CA ALA A 58 -2.75 -4.77 -12.39
C ALA A 58 -4.01 -4.10 -12.96
N LEU A 59 -4.32 -2.88 -12.53
CA LEU A 59 -5.47 -2.11 -13.03
C LEU A 59 -5.32 -1.77 -14.53
N GLY A 60 -4.09 -1.59 -15.01
CA GLY A 60 -3.80 -1.45 -16.43
C GLY A 60 -4.10 -2.71 -17.25
N GLN A 61 -4.11 -3.91 -16.64
CA GLN A 61 -4.52 -5.15 -17.32
C GLN A 61 -6.06 -5.24 -17.43
N CYS A 62 -6.77 -4.92 -16.35
CA CYS A 62 -8.23 -4.93 -16.32
C CYS A 62 -8.73 -4.06 -15.16
N ASP A 63 -9.57 -3.08 -15.47
CA ASP A 63 -10.17 -2.16 -14.51
C ASP A 63 -11.68 -2.02 -14.82
N PRO A 64 -12.49 -3.04 -14.47
CA PRO A 64 -13.89 -3.12 -14.86
C PRO A 64 -14.75 -2.00 -14.28
N ASP A 65 -14.41 -1.46 -13.11
CA ASP A 65 -15.16 -0.38 -12.47
C ASP A 65 -14.53 1.01 -12.69
N GLY A 66 -13.43 1.09 -13.46
CA GLY A 66 -12.79 2.35 -13.82
C GLY A 66 -12.11 3.07 -12.65
N TRP A 67 -11.48 2.36 -11.73
CA TRP A 67 -10.81 2.95 -10.57
C TRP A 67 -9.67 3.90 -10.96
N THR A 68 -9.04 3.67 -12.10
CA THR A 68 -7.99 4.55 -12.63
C THR A 68 -8.53 5.80 -13.33
N LEU A 69 -9.84 5.84 -13.61
CA LEU A 69 -10.51 7.00 -14.24
C LEU A 69 -11.00 8.03 -13.22
N VAL A 70 -10.92 7.71 -11.93
CA VAL A 70 -11.28 8.63 -10.85
C VAL A 70 -10.19 9.70 -10.75
N ASP A 71 -10.58 10.93 -10.48
CA ASP A 71 -9.75 12.12 -10.31
C ASP A 71 -8.32 11.82 -9.82
N GLU A 72 -7.36 11.78 -10.75
CA GLU A 72 -5.97 11.39 -10.49
C GLU A 72 -5.30 12.28 -9.43
N VAL A 73 -5.68 13.56 -9.35
CA VAL A 73 -5.11 14.52 -8.40
C VAL A 73 -5.51 14.14 -6.98
N ASN A 74 -6.79 13.93 -6.74
CA ASN A 74 -7.28 13.52 -5.42
C ASN A 74 -6.77 12.14 -5.03
N ALA A 75 -6.70 11.18 -5.97
CA ALA A 75 -6.17 9.85 -5.73
C ALA A 75 -4.69 9.89 -5.30
N HIS A 76 -3.89 10.75 -5.94
CA HIS A 76 -2.48 10.95 -5.60
C HIS A 76 -2.33 11.51 -4.18
N ASP A 77 -3.06 12.55 -3.83
CA ASP A 77 -3.02 13.18 -2.51
C ASP A 77 -3.42 12.20 -1.40
N TRP A 78 -4.42 11.34 -1.65
CA TRP A 78 -4.81 10.28 -0.73
C TRP A 78 -3.71 9.26 -0.51
N VAL A 79 -3.03 8.85 -1.59
CA VAL A 79 -1.93 7.88 -1.52
C VAL A 79 -0.72 8.49 -0.78
N GLU A 80 -0.34 9.72 -1.07
CA GLU A 80 0.76 10.41 -0.38
C GLU A 80 0.46 10.58 1.11
N THR A 81 -0.76 11.00 1.44
CA THR A 81 -1.19 11.13 2.84
C THR A 81 -1.13 9.79 3.57
N ASN A 82 -1.61 8.72 2.94
CA ASN A 82 -1.60 7.37 3.52
C ASN A 82 -0.18 6.84 3.71
N ASP A 83 0.67 6.93 2.69
CA ASP A 83 2.00 6.30 2.68
C ASP A 83 3.04 7.13 3.48
N GLY A 84 2.78 8.39 3.70
CA GLY A 84 3.63 9.30 4.47
C GLY A 84 3.12 9.56 5.88
N PRO A 85 2.45 10.71 6.11
CA PRO A 85 2.13 11.17 7.46
C PRO A 85 1.16 10.25 8.20
N PHE A 86 0.15 9.69 7.54
CA PHE A 86 -0.80 8.79 8.20
C PHE A 86 -0.12 7.50 8.67
N LYS A 87 0.73 6.89 7.83
CA LYS A 87 1.51 5.72 8.20
C LYS A 87 2.43 5.98 9.40
N THR A 88 3.05 7.15 9.45
CA THR A 88 3.87 7.58 10.59
C THR A 88 3.06 7.62 11.87
N LEU A 89 1.86 8.23 11.84
CA LEU A 89 0.95 8.26 12.99
C LEU A 89 0.49 6.85 13.39
N LEU A 90 0.20 5.99 12.43
CA LEU A 90 -0.15 4.58 12.71
C LEU A 90 1.00 3.82 13.40
N ASP A 91 2.24 4.02 12.97
CA ASP A 91 3.39 3.37 13.59
C ASP A 91 3.61 3.89 15.02
N GLN A 92 3.47 5.19 15.25
CA GLN A 92 3.51 5.79 16.58
C GLN A 92 2.41 5.23 17.49
N TYR A 93 1.19 5.09 16.97
CA TYR A 93 0.07 4.53 17.72
C TYR A 93 0.25 3.04 18.04
N LYS A 94 0.69 2.23 17.06
CA LYS A 94 0.87 0.77 17.21
C LYS A 94 2.05 0.37 18.08
N TYR A 95 3.10 1.19 18.09
CA TYR A 95 4.37 0.86 18.75
C TYR A 95 4.76 1.90 19.80
N PRO A 96 3.93 2.11 20.86
CA PRO A 96 4.17 3.16 21.85
C PRO A 96 5.53 3.04 22.54
N ASN A 97 6.04 1.83 22.68
CA ASN A 97 7.36 1.59 23.29
C ASN A 97 8.53 2.21 22.50
N ARG A 98 8.33 2.51 21.20
CA ARG A 98 9.32 3.20 20.37
C ARG A 98 9.21 4.72 20.47
N TYR A 99 8.11 5.22 21.02
CA TYR A 99 7.77 6.64 21.08
C TYR A 99 7.23 6.99 22.48
N PRO A 100 8.07 6.83 23.55
CA PRO A 100 7.60 6.94 24.94
C PRO A 100 7.13 8.35 25.31
N ASP A 101 7.58 9.36 24.57
CA ASP A 101 7.23 10.77 24.83
C ASP A 101 5.90 11.19 24.18
N LEU A 102 5.29 10.33 23.38
CA LEU A 102 4.04 10.64 22.67
C LEU A 102 2.82 10.13 23.45
N GLN A 103 1.81 10.99 23.54
CA GLN A 103 0.51 10.63 24.10
C GLN A 103 -0.31 9.88 23.03
N GLN A 104 -0.63 8.61 23.26
CA GLN A 104 -1.34 7.78 22.28
C GLN A 104 -2.70 8.37 21.84
N GLN A 105 -3.42 8.99 22.77
CA GLN A 105 -4.70 9.64 22.46
C GLN A 105 -4.55 10.81 21.50
N GLU A 106 -3.49 11.60 21.65
CA GLU A 106 -3.19 12.71 20.73
C GLU A 106 -2.78 12.20 19.35
N VAL A 107 -1.97 11.13 19.29
CA VAL A 107 -1.57 10.48 18.04
C VAL A 107 -2.80 9.92 17.32
N LEU A 108 -3.70 9.26 18.05
CA LEU A 108 -4.95 8.74 17.50
C LEU A 108 -5.83 9.87 16.95
N ALA A 109 -6.03 10.95 17.71
CA ALA A 109 -6.81 12.11 17.26
C ALA A 109 -6.23 12.70 15.97
N LYS A 110 -4.92 12.90 15.90
CA LYS A 110 -4.24 13.38 14.68
C LYS A 110 -4.44 12.44 13.48
N ALA A 111 -4.39 11.11 13.71
CA ALA A 111 -4.61 10.14 12.64
C ALA A 111 -6.06 10.17 12.13
N ILE A 112 -7.03 10.33 13.02
CA ILE A 112 -8.45 10.47 12.67
C ILE A 112 -8.66 11.74 11.85
N ASP A 113 -8.17 12.88 12.30
CA ASP A 113 -8.35 14.16 11.63
C ASP A 113 -7.65 14.22 10.27
N LEU A 114 -6.48 13.60 10.16
CA LEU A 114 -5.67 13.62 8.93
C LEU A 114 -6.27 12.76 7.81
N MET A 115 -6.83 11.60 8.13
CA MET A 115 -7.20 10.62 7.11
C MET A 115 -8.62 10.08 7.28
N LEU A 116 -8.99 9.60 8.46
CA LEU A 116 -10.25 8.87 8.63
C LEU A 116 -11.47 9.77 8.51
N TYR A 117 -11.44 10.95 9.14
CA TYR A 117 -12.53 11.91 9.05
C TYR A 117 -12.71 12.48 7.63
N PRO A 118 -11.65 12.91 6.90
CA PRO A 118 -11.78 13.29 5.51
C PRO A 118 -12.34 12.19 4.60
N ILE A 119 -11.94 10.92 4.79
CA ILE A 119 -12.54 9.79 4.06
C ILE A 119 -14.03 9.68 4.34
N GLU A 120 -14.43 9.72 5.61
CA GLU A 120 -15.84 9.65 6.02
C GLU A 120 -16.66 10.76 5.37
N VAL A 121 -16.15 12.00 5.38
CA VAL A 121 -16.82 13.14 4.73
C VAL A 121 -16.94 12.93 3.21
N SER A 122 -15.93 12.34 2.59
CA SER A 122 -15.94 12.04 1.15
C SER A 122 -16.99 10.97 0.80
N LEU A 123 -17.07 9.92 1.61
CA LEU A 123 -18.05 8.84 1.42
C LEU A 123 -19.50 9.30 1.60
N GLN A 124 -19.75 10.27 2.50
CA GLN A 124 -21.09 10.83 2.71
C GLN A 124 -21.59 11.69 1.52
N LYS A 125 -20.68 12.15 0.65
CA LYS A 125 -21.00 12.95 -0.53
C LYS A 125 -21.16 12.13 -1.82
N SER A 126 -20.79 10.86 -1.74
CA SER A 126 -20.92 9.89 -2.83
C SER A 126 -22.29 9.22 -2.79
#